data_ac615386a027f5579426f8eafa1bc0e2
#
_entry.id   ac615386a027f5579426f8eafa1bc0e2
#
_cell.length_a   1.000
_cell.length_b   1.000
_cell.length_c   1.000
_cell.angle_alpha   90.00
_cell.angle_beta   90.00
_cell.angle_gamma   90.00
#
_symmetry.space_group_name_H-M   'P 1'
#
loop_
_entity.id
_entity.type
_entity.pdbx_description
1 polymer ?
#
loop_
_entity_poly.entity_id
_entity_poly.type
_entity_poly.pdbx_seq_one_letter_code
_entity_poly.pdbx_strand_id
1 'polypeptide(L)' 'DLVASQKLEMAKELLLTTDMSVAQVADTLHYSNVQNFIRFFSREVGMTPGKYRKDYQNEKK' A
#
# COMPACT_ATOMS: atom_id res chain seq x y z
N ASP A 1 13.21 -9.36 -5.08
CA ASP A 1 12.58 -9.47 -6.38
C ASP A 1 12.23 -8.09 -6.92
N LEU A 2 12.71 -7.80 -8.12
CA LEU A 2 12.58 -6.48 -8.71
C LEU A 2 11.12 -6.07 -8.91
N VAL A 3 10.32 -6.99 -9.40
CA VAL A 3 8.91 -6.69 -9.68
C VAL A 3 8.15 -6.42 -8.39
N ALA A 4 8.40 -7.22 -7.36
CA ALA A 4 7.74 -7.01 -6.08
C ALA A 4 8.14 -5.68 -5.47
N SER A 5 9.42 -5.31 -5.62
CA SER A 5 9.88 -4.02 -5.10
C SER A 5 9.19 -2.85 -5.79
N GLN A 6 9.01 -2.95 -7.11
CA GLN A 6 8.32 -1.90 -7.85
C GLN A 6 6.88 -1.75 -7.41
N LYS A 7 6.18 -2.87 -7.23
CA LYS A 7 4.79 -2.82 -6.77
C LYS A 7 4.71 -2.22 -5.38
N LEU A 8 5.63 -2.56 -4.51
CA LEU A 8 5.65 -2.02 -3.16
C LEU A 8 5.85 -0.52 -3.16
N GLU A 9 6.79 -0.05 -3.96
CA GLU A 9 7.05 1.39 -4.06
C GLU A 9 5.84 2.14 -4.59
N MET A 10 5.18 1.59 -5.61
CA MET A 10 3.99 2.22 -6.14
C MET A 10 2.87 2.24 -5.11
N ALA A 11 2.72 1.16 -4.35
CA ALA A 11 1.70 1.11 -3.32
C ALA A 11 1.92 2.19 -2.28
N LYS A 12 3.15 2.33 -1.82
CA LYS A 12 3.48 3.36 -0.85
C LYS A 12 3.18 4.75 -1.39
N GLU A 13 3.59 4.99 -2.61
CA GLU A 13 3.36 6.29 -3.24
C GLU A 13 1.89 6.61 -3.37
N LEU A 14 1.11 5.66 -3.87
CA LEU A 14 -0.32 5.88 -4.05
C LEU A 14 -1.01 6.12 -2.72
N LEU A 15 -0.59 5.43 -1.68
CA LEU A 15 -1.19 5.60 -0.36
C LEU A 15 -0.88 6.97 0.22
N LEU A 16 0.26 7.53 -0.09
CA LEU A 16 0.70 8.78 0.52
C LEU A 16 0.41 10.01 -0.34
N THR A 17 0.28 9.84 -1.64
CA THR A 17 0.11 11.00 -2.54
C THR A 17 -1.29 11.12 -3.10
N THR A 18 -2.15 10.13 -2.87
CA THR A 18 -3.52 10.17 -3.35
C THR A 18 -4.48 9.79 -2.25
N ASP A 19 -5.77 10.02 -2.48
CA ASP A 19 -6.82 9.64 -1.54
C ASP A 19 -7.42 8.28 -1.89
N MET A 20 -6.76 7.51 -2.72
CA MET A 20 -7.28 6.20 -3.12
C MET A 20 -7.43 5.30 -1.90
N SER A 21 -8.50 4.53 -1.87
CA SER A 21 -8.69 3.55 -0.83
C SER A 21 -7.71 2.39 -1.02
N VAL A 22 -7.53 1.58 0.03
CA VAL A 22 -6.67 0.41 -0.06
C VAL A 22 -7.14 -0.51 -1.19
N ALA A 23 -8.45 -0.67 -1.32
CA ALA A 23 -9.00 -1.51 -2.39
C ALA A 23 -8.67 -0.94 -3.76
N GLN A 24 -8.73 0.38 -3.91
CA GLN A 24 -8.42 1.01 -5.18
C GLN A 24 -6.94 0.87 -5.52
N VAL A 25 -6.08 1.00 -4.52
CA VAL A 25 -4.65 0.81 -4.74
C VAL A 25 -4.36 -0.62 -5.19
N ALA A 26 -4.99 -1.59 -4.54
CA ALA A 26 -4.81 -2.98 -4.92
C ALA A 26 -5.26 -3.21 -6.36
N ASP A 27 -6.39 -2.63 -6.74
CA ASP A 27 -6.91 -2.77 -8.10
C ASP A 27 -5.97 -2.13 -9.12
N THR A 28 -5.45 -0.97 -8.80
CA THR A 28 -4.50 -0.27 -9.66
C THR A 28 -3.25 -1.11 -9.90
N LEU A 29 -2.84 -1.86 -8.90
CA LEU A 29 -1.66 -2.70 -8.98
C LEU A 29 -1.98 -4.10 -9.51
N HIS A 30 -3.22 -4.31 -9.97
CA HIS A 30 -3.64 -5.55 -10.61
C HIS A 30 -3.65 -6.76 -9.68
N TYR A 31 -3.98 -6.53 -8.42
CA TYR A 31 -4.20 -7.63 -7.50
C TYR A 31 -5.60 -8.19 -7.69
N SER A 32 -5.72 -9.51 -7.62
CA SER A 32 -7.02 -10.16 -7.83
C SER A 32 -8.00 -9.84 -6.71
N ASN A 33 -7.51 -9.59 -5.49
CA ASN A 33 -8.37 -9.09 -4.42
C ASN A 33 -7.54 -8.32 -3.42
N VAL A 34 -8.23 -7.49 -2.62
CA VAL A 34 -7.54 -6.58 -1.71
C VAL A 34 -6.84 -7.34 -0.58
N GLN A 35 -7.34 -8.51 -0.21
CA GLN A 35 -6.73 -9.29 0.86
C GLN A 35 -5.31 -9.70 0.50
N ASN A 36 -5.10 -10.11 -0.74
CA ASN A 36 -3.77 -10.49 -1.19
C ASN A 36 -2.82 -9.29 -1.12
N PHE A 37 -3.31 -8.12 -1.51
CA PHE A 37 -2.49 -6.92 -1.44
C PHE A 37 -2.14 -6.57 0.00
N ILE A 38 -3.12 -6.60 0.89
CA ILE A 38 -2.89 -6.27 2.30
C ILE A 38 -1.87 -7.22 2.91
N ARG A 39 -1.99 -8.50 2.60
CA ARG A 39 -1.05 -9.48 3.12
C ARG A 39 0.37 -9.20 2.63
N PHE A 40 0.49 -8.94 1.33
CA PHE A 40 1.79 -8.62 0.76
C PHE A 40 2.39 -7.38 1.40
N PHE A 41 1.61 -6.32 1.48
CA PHE A 41 2.08 -5.05 2.03
C PHE A 41 2.49 -5.20 3.50
N SER A 42 1.65 -5.88 4.29
CA SER A 42 1.94 -6.08 5.71
C SER A 42 3.22 -6.86 5.90
N ARG A 43 3.44 -7.84 5.05
CA ARG A 43 4.62 -8.68 5.16
C ARG A 43 5.89 -7.88 4.85
N GLU A 44 5.85 -7.04 3.84
CA GLU A 44 7.04 -6.31 3.40
C GLU A 44 7.31 -5.08 4.26
N VAL A 45 6.27 -4.41 4.71
CA VAL A 45 6.40 -3.14 5.42
C VAL A 45 6.31 -3.33 6.94
N GLY A 46 5.60 -4.36 7.38
CA GLY A 46 5.41 -4.62 8.81
C GLY A 46 4.16 -3.99 9.36
N MET A 47 3.31 -3.42 8.51
CA MET A 47 2.04 -2.86 8.94
C MET A 47 1.08 -2.82 7.76
N THR A 48 -0.22 -2.77 8.04
CA THR A 48 -1.22 -2.73 6.99
C THR A 48 -1.13 -1.42 6.20
N PRO A 49 -1.61 -1.43 4.95
CA PRO A 49 -1.59 -0.19 4.15
C PRO A 49 -2.38 0.94 4.78
N GLY A 50 -3.52 0.64 5.40
CA GLY A 50 -4.30 1.66 6.06
C GLY A 50 -3.56 2.28 7.23
N LYS A 51 -2.91 1.43 8.03
CA LYS A 51 -2.13 1.92 9.16
C LYS A 51 -0.93 2.72 8.69
N TYR A 52 -0.30 2.27 7.62
CA TYR A 52 0.86 2.96 7.06
C TYR A 52 0.49 4.39 6.67
N ARG A 53 -0.63 4.55 5.98
CA ARG A 53 -1.09 5.88 5.58
C ARG A 53 -1.38 6.75 6.81
N LYS A 54 -2.06 6.17 7.77
CA LYS A 54 -2.45 6.90 8.95
C LYS A 54 -1.23 7.35 9.76
N ASP A 55 -0.28 6.46 9.94
CA ASP A 55 0.94 6.78 10.67
C ASP A 55 1.71 7.91 9.98
N TYR A 56 1.80 7.83 8.67
CA TYR A 56 2.50 8.86 7.92
C TYR A 56 1.83 10.22 8.07
N GLN A 57 0.50 10.24 7.99
CA GLN A 57 -0.24 11.49 8.11
C GLN A 57 -0.09 12.08 9.51
N ASN A 58 -0.07 11.24 10.52
CA ASN A 58 0.12 11.70 11.89
C ASN A 58 1.48 12.36 12.05
N GLU A 59 2.50 11.79 11.44
CA GLU A 59 3.84 12.34 11.55
C GLU A 59 3.98 13.69 10.86
N LYS A 60 3.16 13.92 9.85
CA LYS A 60 3.26 15.16 9.09
C LYS A 60 2.73 16.36 9.82
N LYS A 61 2.07 16.19 10.89
CA LYS A 61 1.50 17.31 11.64
C LYS A 61 2.53 18.32 12.16
#